data_1bb71edced31b93e2be5521cfc48faa6
#
_entry.id   1bb71edced31b93e2be5521cfc48faa6
#
_cell.length_a   1.000
_cell.length_b   1.000
_cell.length_c   1.000
_cell.angle_alpha   90.00
_cell.angle_beta   90.00
_cell.angle_gamma   90.00
#
_symmetry.space_group_name_H-M   'P 1'
#
loop_
_entity.id
_entity.type
_entity.pdbx_description
1 polymer ?
#
loop_
_entity_poly.entity_id
_entity_poly.type
_entity_poly.pdbx_seq_one_letter_code
_entity_poly.pdbx_strand_id
1 'polypeptide(L)'
;LEKRGIAEAVYINGLLSPIERQQAFERITSGEVSLLYIAPEQLRTKTLEKALLSRAINRFVIDEAHCFSAWGQDFRIEYQHIGEFLKDMQAKKGLDKPIPVSCFTATARPKVISDIIDYFDRTNGIALEKFTTAATRTNLQYTVLHRENKNEKYTTLRSLLQAKNCPSIVYVARTKSAENIAEQLRNDGLDARAFHGQMETMTKVKNQEDFVNNKVRIIVATSAFGMGVDKSDVGL
;
A
#
# COMPACT_ATOMS: atom_id res chain seq x y z
N LEU A 1 -10.41 -9.48 -5.08
CA LEU A 1 -10.77 -10.76 -4.46
C LEU A 1 -12.16 -11.18 -4.88
N GLU A 2 -13.17 -10.33 -4.75
CA GLU A 2 -14.55 -10.62 -5.20
C GLU A 2 -14.60 -10.98 -6.69
N LYS A 3 -13.99 -10.17 -7.57
CA LYS A 3 -13.92 -10.45 -9.03
C LYS A 3 -13.28 -11.80 -9.38
N ARG A 4 -12.51 -12.38 -8.47
CA ARG A 4 -11.86 -13.69 -8.64
C ARG A 4 -12.57 -14.80 -7.87
N GLY A 5 -13.69 -14.51 -7.20
CA GLY A 5 -14.46 -15.49 -6.40
C GLY A 5 -13.69 -16.07 -5.20
N ILE A 6 -12.67 -15.35 -4.70
CA ILE A 6 -11.82 -15.84 -3.61
C ILE A 6 -12.47 -15.59 -2.25
N ALA A 7 -13.03 -14.40 -2.05
CA ALA A 7 -13.69 -14.00 -0.80
C ALA A 7 -14.58 -12.79 -1.02
N GLU A 8 -15.67 -12.71 -0.27
CA GLU A 8 -16.46 -11.50 -0.14
C GLU A 8 -15.69 -10.49 0.70
N ALA A 9 -15.39 -9.35 0.12
CA ALA A 9 -14.54 -8.33 0.70
C ALA A 9 -15.18 -6.95 0.67
N VAL A 10 -14.92 -6.16 1.69
CA VAL A 10 -15.33 -4.76 1.77
C VAL A 10 -14.15 -3.91 2.23
N TYR A 11 -14.11 -2.65 1.83
CA TYR A 11 -13.14 -1.69 2.35
C TYR A 11 -13.84 -0.48 2.96
N ILE A 12 -13.26 0.07 4.03
CA ILE A 12 -13.68 1.31 4.68
C ILE A 12 -12.52 2.29 4.65
N ASN A 13 -12.66 3.35 3.85
CA ASN A 13 -11.68 4.43 3.76
C ASN A 13 -12.39 5.81 3.68
N GLY A 14 -11.59 6.88 3.57
CA GLY A 14 -12.09 8.25 3.49
C GLY A 14 -12.70 8.65 2.14
N LEU A 15 -12.63 7.79 1.11
CA LEU A 15 -13.11 8.09 -0.24
C LEU A 15 -14.56 7.64 -0.47
N LEU A 16 -15.09 6.77 0.40
CA LEU A 16 -16.47 6.29 0.29
C LEU A 16 -17.46 7.42 0.54
N SER A 17 -18.46 7.53 -0.35
CA SER A 17 -19.64 8.34 -0.11
C SER A 17 -20.42 7.85 1.12
N PRO A 18 -21.29 8.66 1.73
CA PRO A 18 -22.12 8.23 2.86
C PRO A 18 -22.98 6.97 2.55
N ILE A 19 -23.49 6.87 1.34
CA ILE A 19 -24.33 5.74 0.90
C ILE A 19 -23.47 4.47 0.80
N GLU A 20 -22.34 4.53 0.11
CA GLU A 20 -21.41 3.39 -0.03
C GLU A 20 -20.89 2.93 1.33
N ARG A 21 -20.62 3.87 2.23
CA ARG A 21 -20.18 3.56 3.59
C ARG A 21 -21.30 2.83 4.38
N GLN A 22 -22.55 3.27 4.27
CA GLN A 22 -23.67 2.61 4.90
C GLN A 22 -23.85 1.17 4.38
N GLN A 23 -23.85 0.99 3.06
CA GLN A 23 -23.94 -0.33 2.42
C GLN A 23 -22.80 -1.26 2.87
N ALA A 24 -21.57 -0.72 2.97
CA ALA A 24 -20.42 -1.47 3.47
C ALA A 24 -20.65 -1.97 4.90
N PHE A 25 -21.17 -1.13 5.81
CA PHE A 25 -21.49 -1.53 7.17
C PHE A 25 -22.63 -2.54 7.25
N GLU A 26 -23.64 -2.42 6.42
CA GLU A 26 -24.74 -3.39 6.33
C GLU A 26 -24.21 -4.77 5.93
N ARG A 27 -23.37 -4.86 4.90
CA ARG A 27 -22.71 -6.10 4.48
C ARG A 27 -21.81 -6.71 5.55
N ILE A 28 -21.11 -5.88 6.33
CA ILE A 28 -20.29 -6.36 7.46
C ILE A 28 -21.21 -6.96 8.54
N THR A 29 -22.25 -6.27 8.94
CA THR A 29 -23.12 -6.69 10.05
C THR A 29 -24.02 -7.86 9.68
N SER A 30 -24.45 -7.99 8.43
CA SER A 30 -25.23 -9.14 7.93
C SER A 30 -24.48 -10.46 7.91
N GLY A 31 -23.15 -10.41 7.95
CA GLY A 31 -22.32 -11.61 7.88
C GLY A 31 -21.87 -12.02 6.48
N GLU A 32 -22.26 -11.26 5.46
CA GLU A 32 -21.88 -11.52 4.07
C GLU A 32 -20.36 -11.43 3.85
N VAL A 33 -19.69 -10.50 4.54
CA VAL A 33 -18.27 -10.19 4.32
C VAL A 33 -17.37 -11.05 5.18
N SER A 34 -16.37 -11.67 4.57
CA SER A 34 -15.30 -12.43 5.24
C SER A 34 -13.97 -11.67 5.34
N LEU A 35 -13.74 -10.67 4.50
CA LEU A 35 -12.56 -9.80 4.53
C LEU A 35 -12.94 -8.33 4.61
N LEU A 36 -12.38 -7.64 5.60
CA LEU A 36 -12.54 -6.20 5.77
C LEU A 36 -11.20 -5.50 5.67
N TYR A 37 -11.06 -4.60 4.69
CA TYR A 37 -9.93 -3.69 4.56
C TYR A 37 -10.29 -2.35 5.20
N ILE A 38 -9.46 -1.91 6.15
CA ILE A 38 -9.65 -0.65 6.86
C ILE A 38 -8.35 0.13 6.94
N ALA A 39 -8.44 1.44 6.84
CA ALA A 39 -7.33 2.33 7.16
C ALA A 39 -7.24 2.51 8.69
N PRO A 40 -6.04 2.58 9.29
CA PRO A 40 -5.86 2.59 10.75
C PRO A 40 -6.64 3.69 11.47
N GLU A 41 -6.79 4.85 10.86
CA GLU A 41 -7.58 5.97 11.40
C GLU A 41 -9.07 5.64 11.58
N GLN A 42 -9.61 4.66 10.85
CA GLN A 42 -11.01 4.24 10.98
C GLN A 42 -11.28 3.47 12.27
N LEU A 43 -10.26 2.89 12.90
CA LEU A 43 -10.39 2.15 14.15
C LEU A 43 -10.94 2.98 15.31
N ARG A 44 -10.84 4.31 15.22
CA ARG A 44 -11.38 5.25 16.20
C ARG A 44 -12.89 5.50 16.05
N THR A 45 -13.54 4.98 15.02
CA THR A 45 -14.94 5.25 14.75
C THR A 45 -15.85 4.28 15.50
N LYS A 46 -16.81 4.81 16.27
CA LYS A 46 -17.79 3.99 17.02
C LYS A 46 -18.64 3.08 16.11
N THR A 47 -18.88 3.50 14.88
CA THR A 47 -19.64 2.70 13.91
C THR A 47 -18.89 1.43 13.53
N LEU A 48 -17.59 1.54 13.25
CA LEU A 48 -16.73 0.38 12.96
C LEU A 48 -16.62 -0.52 14.20
N GLU A 49 -16.40 0.05 15.36
CA GLU A 49 -16.34 -0.71 16.62
C GLU A 49 -17.59 -1.57 16.82
N LYS A 50 -18.80 -0.97 16.68
CA LYS A 50 -20.08 -1.69 16.79
C LYS A 50 -20.20 -2.82 15.77
N ALA A 51 -19.83 -2.56 14.52
CA ALA A 51 -19.86 -3.56 13.46
C ALA A 51 -18.91 -4.73 13.75
N LEU A 52 -17.71 -4.45 14.24
CA LEU A 52 -16.74 -5.49 14.61
C LEU A 52 -17.15 -6.26 15.88
N LEU A 53 -17.84 -5.63 16.82
CA LEU A 53 -18.38 -6.32 18.00
C LEU A 53 -19.44 -7.36 17.64
N SER A 54 -20.24 -7.14 16.58
CA SER A 54 -21.26 -8.09 16.14
C SER A 54 -20.71 -9.29 15.36
N ARG A 55 -19.40 -9.31 15.04
CA ARG A 55 -18.77 -10.34 14.20
C ARG A 55 -17.67 -11.09 14.95
N ALA A 56 -17.50 -12.38 14.66
CA ALA A 56 -16.28 -13.09 15.07
C ALA A 56 -15.08 -12.59 14.26
N ILE A 57 -14.01 -12.25 14.95
CA ILE A 57 -12.73 -11.82 14.32
C ILE A 57 -11.74 -12.94 14.48
N ASN A 58 -11.45 -13.66 13.41
CA ASN A 58 -10.54 -14.79 13.44
C ASN A 58 -9.07 -14.36 13.41
N ARG A 59 -8.77 -13.22 12.76
CA ARG A 59 -7.42 -12.69 12.62
C ARG A 59 -7.43 -11.21 12.29
N PHE A 60 -6.49 -10.48 12.86
CA PHE A 60 -6.20 -9.10 12.49
C PHE A 60 -4.89 -9.07 11.69
N VAL A 61 -4.97 -8.61 10.45
CA VAL A 61 -3.83 -8.54 9.53
C VAL A 61 -3.39 -7.10 9.39
N ILE A 62 -2.12 -6.84 9.62
CA ILE A 62 -1.51 -5.52 9.56
C ILE A 62 -0.48 -5.52 8.45
N ASP A 63 -0.78 -4.79 7.40
CA ASP A 63 0.17 -4.54 6.31
C ASP A 63 1.02 -3.30 6.63
N GLU A 64 2.16 -3.19 5.97
CA GLU A 64 3.15 -2.12 6.19
C GLU A 64 3.50 -1.93 7.69
N ALA A 65 3.67 -3.04 8.40
CA ALA A 65 3.90 -3.03 9.84
C ALA A 65 5.16 -2.25 10.26
N HIS A 66 6.06 -1.92 9.33
CA HIS A 66 7.19 -1.02 9.61
C HIS A 66 6.75 0.37 10.09
N CYS A 67 5.49 0.77 9.84
CA CYS A 67 4.90 2.01 10.36
C CYS A 67 4.77 2.05 11.89
N PHE A 68 4.89 0.93 12.60
CA PHE A 68 4.93 0.90 14.06
C PHE A 68 6.19 1.51 14.66
N SER A 69 7.31 1.44 13.96
CA SER A 69 8.60 1.88 14.50
C SER A 69 8.94 3.29 14.08
N ALA A 70 9.34 4.13 15.04
CA ALA A 70 9.89 5.45 14.78
C ALA A 70 11.19 5.42 13.96
N TRP A 71 11.85 4.26 13.87
CA TRP A 71 13.02 4.01 13.03
C TRP A 71 12.65 3.49 11.63
N GLY A 72 11.34 3.29 11.36
CA GLY A 72 10.79 3.03 10.04
C GLY A 72 10.79 4.30 9.18
N GLN A 73 10.78 4.13 7.85
CA GLN A 73 10.78 5.27 6.92
C GLN A 73 9.46 6.06 6.93
N ASP A 74 8.35 5.41 7.36
CA ASP A 74 6.99 5.95 7.32
C ASP A 74 6.26 5.72 8.65
N PHE A 75 6.86 6.17 9.76
CA PHE A 75 6.20 6.07 11.08
C PHE A 75 4.83 6.76 11.06
N ARG A 76 3.80 6.05 11.55
CA ARG A 76 2.43 6.56 11.66
C ARG A 76 1.89 6.34 13.06
N ILE A 77 1.51 7.41 13.71
CA ILE A 77 0.97 7.37 15.06
C ILE A 77 -0.30 6.53 15.18
N GLU A 78 -1.08 6.43 14.10
CA GLU A 78 -2.30 5.63 14.03
C GLU A 78 -2.03 4.14 14.27
N TYR A 79 -0.86 3.64 13.86
CA TYR A 79 -0.47 2.25 14.10
C TYR A 79 -0.28 1.94 15.59
N GLN A 80 0.16 2.92 16.39
CA GLN A 80 0.32 2.76 17.83
C GLN A 80 -1.01 2.50 18.57
N HIS A 81 -2.14 2.87 17.96
CA HIS A 81 -3.45 2.63 18.54
C HIS A 81 -4.03 1.25 18.24
N ILE A 82 -3.44 0.50 17.30
CA ILE A 82 -3.97 -0.80 16.88
C ILE A 82 -3.96 -1.79 18.05
N GLY A 83 -2.88 -1.86 18.83
CA GLY A 83 -2.79 -2.77 19.96
C GLY A 83 -3.80 -2.46 21.05
N GLU A 84 -3.98 -1.17 21.39
CA GLU A 84 -4.99 -0.76 22.38
C GLU A 84 -6.40 -1.09 21.90
N PHE A 85 -6.68 -0.83 20.62
CA PHE A 85 -7.96 -1.19 20.00
C PHE A 85 -8.22 -2.69 20.09
N LEU A 86 -7.23 -3.54 19.81
CA LEU A 86 -7.37 -4.99 19.90
C LEU A 86 -7.61 -5.46 21.33
N LYS A 87 -6.93 -4.86 22.30
CA LYS A 87 -7.12 -5.15 23.73
C LYS A 87 -8.53 -4.78 24.19
N ASP A 88 -9.00 -3.61 23.82
CA ASP A 88 -10.35 -3.14 24.06
C ASP A 88 -11.41 -4.05 23.44
N MET A 89 -11.19 -4.44 22.17
CA MET A 89 -12.07 -5.34 21.44
C MET A 89 -12.14 -6.72 22.09
N GLN A 90 -11.00 -7.27 22.52
CA GLN A 90 -10.93 -8.53 23.26
C GLN A 90 -11.76 -8.46 24.56
N ALA A 91 -11.58 -7.40 25.36
CA ALA A 91 -12.32 -7.21 26.59
C ALA A 91 -13.83 -7.07 26.36
N LYS A 92 -14.26 -6.25 25.40
CA LYS A 92 -15.67 -6.04 25.07
C LYS A 92 -16.36 -7.28 24.50
N LYS A 93 -15.60 -8.17 23.84
CA LYS A 93 -16.11 -9.46 23.36
C LYS A 93 -16.06 -10.58 24.40
N GLY A 94 -15.45 -10.36 25.55
CA GLY A 94 -15.25 -11.39 26.57
C GLY A 94 -14.39 -12.56 26.10
N LEU A 95 -13.36 -12.29 25.29
CA LEU A 95 -12.48 -13.35 24.77
C LEU A 95 -11.39 -13.69 25.78
N ASP A 96 -11.24 -14.98 26.08
CA ASP A 96 -10.19 -15.49 26.99
C ASP A 96 -8.78 -15.41 26.37
N LYS A 97 -8.70 -15.39 25.03
CA LYS A 97 -7.44 -15.34 24.30
C LYS A 97 -7.38 -14.09 23.39
N PRO A 98 -6.19 -13.53 23.16
CA PRO A 98 -6.02 -12.44 22.24
C PRO A 98 -6.48 -12.81 20.82
N ILE A 99 -7.02 -11.81 20.11
CA ILE A 99 -7.30 -11.95 18.68
C ILE A 99 -5.97 -12.18 17.95
N PRO A 100 -5.83 -13.25 17.15
CA PRO A 100 -4.59 -13.54 16.44
C PRO A 100 -4.17 -12.37 15.52
N VAL A 101 -2.90 -12.00 15.58
CA VAL A 101 -2.32 -10.92 14.77
C VAL A 101 -1.31 -11.47 13.78
N SER A 102 -1.31 -10.93 12.57
CA SER A 102 -0.25 -11.12 11.58
C SER A 102 0.23 -9.78 11.06
N CYS A 103 1.54 -9.55 11.12
CA CYS A 103 2.18 -8.34 10.65
C CYS A 103 2.99 -8.63 9.39
N PHE A 104 2.75 -7.86 8.32
CA PHE A 104 3.47 -7.97 7.06
C PHE A 104 4.25 -6.68 6.78
N THR A 105 5.46 -6.83 6.29
CA THR A 105 6.29 -5.72 5.82
C THR A 105 7.35 -6.21 4.85
N ALA A 106 7.57 -5.46 3.77
CA ALA A 106 8.62 -5.76 2.79
C ALA A 106 9.98 -5.15 3.16
N THR A 107 10.04 -4.18 4.08
CA THR A 107 11.20 -3.28 4.26
C THR A 107 11.67 -3.15 5.71
N ALA A 108 11.44 -4.15 6.56
CA ALA A 108 11.79 -4.05 7.97
C ALA A 108 13.28 -4.36 8.24
N ARG A 109 13.98 -3.39 8.80
CA ARG A 109 15.30 -3.59 9.41
C ARG A 109 15.18 -4.39 10.71
N PRO A 110 16.24 -5.06 11.21
CA PRO A 110 16.20 -5.84 12.45
C PRO A 110 15.60 -5.08 13.64
N LYS A 111 15.95 -3.80 13.80
CA LYS A 111 15.40 -2.95 14.86
C LYS A 111 13.89 -2.73 14.74
N VAL A 112 13.38 -2.52 13.52
CA VAL A 112 11.96 -2.35 13.26
C VAL A 112 11.19 -3.64 13.60
N ILE A 113 11.74 -4.79 13.26
CA ILE A 113 11.16 -6.09 13.59
C ILE A 113 11.08 -6.28 15.12
N SER A 114 12.17 -5.97 15.84
CA SER A 114 12.19 -6.02 17.30
C SER A 114 11.12 -5.11 17.91
N ASP A 115 11.00 -3.87 17.43
CA ASP A 115 10.00 -2.91 17.92
C ASP A 115 8.56 -3.42 17.75
N ILE A 116 8.25 -4.07 16.62
CA ILE A 116 6.92 -4.65 16.37
C ILE A 116 6.65 -5.81 17.34
N ILE A 117 7.59 -6.73 17.50
CA ILE A 117 7.46 -7.87 18.41
C ILE A 117 7.27 -7.38 19.85
N ASP A 118 8.14 -6.48 20.32
CA ASP A 118 8.09 -5.91 21.65
C ASP A 118 6.79 -5.12 21.92
N TYR A 119 6.23 -4.49 20.88
CA TYR A 119 4.98 -3.75 20.98
C TYR A 119 3.80 -4.70 21.27
N PHE A 120 3.63 -5.76 20.48
CA PHE A 120 2.52 -6.70 20.65
C PHE A 120 2.66 -7.56 21.89
N ASP A 121 3.87 -7.93 22.28
CA ASP A 121 4.11 -8.63 23.54
C ASP A 121 3.67 -7.77 24.73
N ARG A 122 4.15 -6.54 24.83
CA ARG A 122 3.82 -5.63 25.94
C ARG A 122 2.36 -5.18 25.98
N THR A 123 1.76 -4.90 24.82
CA THR A 123 0.42 -4.31 24.76
C THR A 123 -0.67 -5.37 24.84
N ASN A 124 -0.46 -6.50 24.17
CA ASN A 124 -1.49 -7.53 23.96
C ASN A 124 -1.13 -8.90 24.52
N GLY A 125 0.09 -9.10 25.06
CA GLY A 125 0.58 -10.42 25.47
C GLY A 125 0.70 -11.41 24.31
N ILE A 126 0.97 -10.92 23.08
CA ILE A 126 1.09 -11.74 21.89
C ILE A 126 2.57 -11.92 21.54
N ALA A 127 3.07 -13.15 21.68
CA ALA A 127 4.38 -13.54 21.18
C ALA A 127 4.33 -13.77 19.68
N LEU A 128 4.83 -12.80 18.89
CA LEU A 128 4.88 -12.92 17.44
C LEU A 128 6.05 -13.81 16.99
N GLU A 129 5.75 -14.82 16.18
CA GLU A 129 6.75 -15.61 15.50
C GLU A 129 7.20 -14.93 14.22
N LYS A 130 8.52 -14.96 13.96
CA LYS A 130 9.12 -14.27 12.81
C LYS A 130 9.37 -15.23 11.67
N PHE A 131 8.81 -14.91 10.51
CA PHE A 131 9.07 -15.58 9.24
C PHE A 131 9.75 -14.60 8.27
N THR A 132 10.91 -14.95 7.74
CA THR A 132 11.64 -14.12 6.78
C THR A 132 12.15 -14.95 5.62
N THR A 133 12.11 -14.37 4.43
CA THR A 133 12.77 -14.90 3.24
C THR A 133 13.95 -14.01 2.86
N ALA A 134 14.86 -14.52 2.06
CA ALA A 134 15.97 -13.71 1.55
C ALA A 134 15.43 -12.53 0.72
N ALA A 135 15.85 -11.32 1.07
CA ALA A 135 15.43 -10.09 0.39
C ALA A 135 16.08 -9.90 -0.98
N THR A 136 17.09 -10.71 -1.33
CA THR A 136 17.84 -10.61 -2.59
C THR A 136 16.98 -11.10 -3.74
N ARG A 137 16.66 -10.19 -4.65
CA ARG A 137 15.94 -10.50 -5.89
C ARG A 137 16.94 -10.71 -7.02
N THR A 138 17.12 -11.95 -7.46
CA THR A 138 18.08 -12.31 -8.52
C THR A 138 17.64 -11.86 -9.92
N ASN A 139 16.35 -11.51 -10.08
CA ASN A 139 15.78 -11.02 -11.33
C ASN A 139 15.89 -9.49 -11.52
N LEU A 140 16.45 -8.76 -10.53
CA LEU A 140 16.65 -7.32 -10.64
C LEU A 140 18.13 -7.00 -10.91
N GLN A 141 18.37 -6.18 -11.93
CA GLN A 141 19.70 -5.65 -12.25
C GLN A 141 19.74 -4.16 -11.95
N TYR A 142 20.68 -3.76 -11.09
CA TYR A 142 20.90 -2.36 -10.74
C TYR A 142 22.06 -1.80 -11.54
N THR A 143 21.86 -0.66 -12.20
CA THR A 143 22.88 0.04 -12.98
C THR A 143 22.89 1.52 -12.61
N VAL A 144 24.05 2.08 -12.32
CA VAL A 144 24.23 3.51 -12.06
C VAL A 144 24.85 4.17 -13.29
N LEU A 145 24.15 5.15 -13.85
CA LEU A 145 24.61 5.92 -15.01
C LEU A 145 24.83 7.37 -14.59
N HIS A 146 26.10 7.79 -14.50
CA HIS A 146 26.43 9.19 -14.21
C HIS A 146 26.19 10.07 -15.44
N ARG A 147 25.49 11.19 -15.25
CA ARG A 147 25.24 12.22 -16.25
C ARG A 147 25.39 13.59 -15.60
N GLU A 148 26.07 14.51 -16.29
CA GLU A 148 26.44 15.80 -15.72
C GLU A 148 25.27 16.78 -15.68
N ASN A 149 24.40 16.74 -16.69
CA ASN A 149 23.34 17.72 -16.83
C ASN A 149 21.97 17.09 -17.14
N LYS A 150 20.91 17.90 -17.08
CA LYS A 150 19.53 17.45 -17.29
C LYS A 150 19.26 16.92 -18.70
N ASN A 151 19.90 17.52 -19.72
CA ASN A 151 19.68 17.11 -21.11
C ASN A 151 20.27 15.73 -21.37
N GLU A 152 21.46 15.45 -20.87
CA GLU A 152 22.07 14.13 -20.94
C GLU A 152 21.27 13.07 -20.18
N LYS A 153 20.74 13.41 -18.99
CA LYS A 153 19.84 12.53 -18.24
C LYS A 153 18.60 12.18 -19.03
N TYR A 154 17.96 13.18 -19.62
CA TYR A 154 16.76 12.97 -20.42
C TYR A 154 17.03 12.15 -21.68
N THR A 155 18.08 12.47 -22.43
CA THR A 155 18.48 11.71 -23.65
C THR A 155 18.77 10.25 -23.32
N THR A 156 19.49 9.99 -22.22
CA THR A 156 19.76 8.62 -21.74
C THR A 156 18.48 7.91 -21.37
N LEU A 157 17.58 8.54 -20.60
CA LEU A 157 16.31 7.98 -20.23
C LEU A 157 15.48 7.60 -21.45
N ARG A 158 15.32 8.52 -22.40
CA ARG A 158 14.59 8.28 -23.66
C ARG A 158 15.15 7.09 -24.43
N SER A 159 16.47 7.03 -24.60
CA SER A 159 17.13 5.92 -25.28
C SER A 159 16.89 4.57 -24.60
N LEU A 160 16.92 4.51 -23.26
CA LEU A 160 16.63 3.30 -22.50
C LEU A 160 15.17 2.86 -22.69
N LEU A 161 14.21 3.79 -22.59
CA LEU A 161 12.79 3.51 -22.78
C LEU A 161 12.45 3.05 -24.20
N GLN A 162 13.15 3.55 -25.21
CA GLN A 162 13.02 3.11 -26.61
C GLN A 162 13.61 1.72 -26.81
N ALA A 163 14.81 1.48 -26.28
CA ALA A 163 15.52 0.21 -26.46
C ALA A 163 14.82 -0.96 -25.75
N LYS A 164 14.30 -0.76 -24.55
CA LYS A 164 13.68 -1.84 -23.74
C LYS A 164 12.23 -2.17 -24.15
N ASN A 165 11.50 -1.25 -24.69
CA ASN A 165 10.10 -1.39 -25.15
C ASN A 165 9.18 -2.24 -24.24
N CYS A 166 9.30 -2.07 -22.93
CA CYS A 166 8.54 -2.77 -21.89
C CYS A 166 7.79 -1.77 -21.00
N PRO A 167 6.80 -2.21 -20.21
CA PRO A 167 6.23 -1.38 -19.16
C PRO A 167 7.32 -0.86 -18.24
N SER A 168 7.34 0.46 -18.02
CA SER A 168 8.45 1.15 -17.38
C SER A 168 7.96 2.15 -16.35
N ILE A 169 8.69 2.28 -15.23
CA ILE A 169 8.42 3.28 -14.19
C ILE A 169 9.65 4.17 -14.03
N VAL A 170 9.44 5.48 -14.14
CA VAL A 170 10.47 6.50 -13.99
C VAL A 170 10.22 7.27 -12.70
N TYR A 171 11.03 7.04 -11.67
CA TYR A 171 10.89 7.74 -10.41
C TYR A 171 11.64 9.08 -10.41
N VAL A 172 10.96 10.11 -9.93
CA VAL A 172 11.49 11.47 -9.78
C VAL A 172 11.15 12.06 -8.41
N ALA A 173 11.97 12.99 -7.93
CA ALA A 173 11.80 13.56 -6.60
C ALA A 173 10.67 14.58 -6.49
N ARG A 174 10.27 15.24 -7.61
CA ARG A 174 9.34 16.38 -7.58
C ARG A 174 8.17 16.15 -8.52
N THR A 175 6.96 16.59 -8.10
CA THR A 175 5.73 16.53 -8.89
C THR A 175 5.86 17.21 -10.25
N LYS A 176 6.39 18.44 -10.26
CA LYS A 176 6.63 19.19 -11.51
C LYS A 176 7.59 18.46 -12.46
N SER A 177 8.57 17.72 -11.93
CA SER A 177 9.47 16.92 -12.76
C SER A 177 8.74 15.73 -13.37
N ALA A 178 7.80 15.12 -12.65
CA ALA A 178 6.99 14.02 -13.17
C ALA A 178 6.13 14.49 -14.35
N GLU A 179 5.47 15.62 -14.22
CA GLU A 179 4.65 16.22 -15.28
C GLU A 179 5.50 16.59 -16.52
N ASN A 180 6.58 17.33 -16.33
CA ASN A 180 7.44 17.81 -17.41
C ASN A 180 8.08 16.66 -18.19
N ILE A 181 8.60 15.63 -17.51
CA ILE A 181 9.24 14.49 -18.18
C ILE A 181 8.18 13.65 -18.90
N ALA A 182 7.00 13.44 -18.32
CA ALA A 182 5.92 12.74 -19.00
C ALA A 182 5.47 13.48 -20.27
N GLU A 183 5.41 14.82 -20.23
CA GLU A 183 5.09 15.65 -21.38
C GLU A 183 6.18 15.57 -22.47
N GLN A 184 7.45 15.69 -22.09
CA GLN A 184 8.56 15.56 -23.03
C GLN A 184 8.58 14.19 -23.73
N LEU A 185 8.33 13.12 -22.96
CA LEU A 185 8.27 11.76 -23.52
C LEU A 185 7.10 11.60 -24.51
N ARG A 186 5.93 12.21 -24.22
CA ARG A 186 4.80 12.22 -25.17
C ARG A 186 5.13 13.00 -26.45
N ASN A 187 5.80 14.13 -26.32
CA ASN A 187 6.24 14.93 -27.49
C ASN A 187 7.25 14.16 -28.34
N ASP A 188 8.04 13.28 -27.74
CA ASP A 188 8.95 12.36 -28.43
C ASP A 188 8.27 11.07 -28.93
N GLY A 189 6.94 10.99 -28.89
CA GLY A 189 6.16 9.86 -29.40
C GLY A 189 6.09 8.64 -28.46
N LEU A 190 6.48 8.78 -27.18
CA LEU A 190 6.38 7.72 -26.18
C LEU A 190 5.11 7.89 -25.35
N ASP A 191 4.37 6.79 -25.14
CA ASP A 191 3.15 6.83 -24.33
C ASP A 191 3.49 6.85 -22.84
N ALA A 192 3.46 8.05 -22.24
CA ALA A 192 3.83 8.32 -20.88
C ALA A 192 2.76 9.12 -20.12
N ARG A 193 2.52 8.76 -18.85
CA ARG A 193 1.64 9.50 -17.93
C ARG A 193 2.40 9.88 -16.67
N ALA A 194 2.05 11.04 -16.11
CA ALA A 194 2.53 11.45 -14.79
C ALA A 194 1.69 10.79 -13.69
N PHE A 195 2.33 10.54 -12.52
CA PHE A 195 1.63 10.10 -11.31
C PHE A 195 2.29 10.70 -10.06
N HIS A 196 1.52 11.47 -9.28
CA HIS A 196 1.99 12.04 -8.01
C HIS A 196 0.82 12.40 -7.06
N GLY A 197 1.12 12.62 -5.79
CA GLY A 197 0.12 12.83 -4.75
C GLY A 197 -0.80 14.04 -4.95
N GLN A 198 -0.34 15.08 -5.65
CA GLN A 198 -1.11 16.32 -5.88
C GLN A 198 -2.09 16.23 -7.06
N MET A 199 -2.10 15.13 -7.81
CA MET A 199 -3.08 14.93 -8.89
C MET A 199 -4.47 14.69 -8.33
N GLU A 200 -5.47 15.06 -9.13
CA GLU A 200 -6.86 14.70 -8.87
C GLU A 200 -7.03 13.19 -8.74
N THR A 201 -7.85 12.76 -7.78
CA THR A 201 -8.01 11.32 -7.45
C THR A 201 -8.46 10.49 -8.65
N MET A 202 -9.43 10.97 -9.43
CA MET A 202 -9.92 10.26 -10.61
C MET A 202 -8.84 10.08 -11.67
N THR A 203 -8.02 11.11 -11.89
CA THR A 203 -6.89 11.06 -12.82
C THR A 203 -5.82 10.08 -12.36
N LYS A 204 -5.52 10.03 -11.06
CA LYS A 204 -4.58 9.04 -10.49
C LYS A 204 -5.07 7.62 -10.73
N VAL A 205 -6.32 7.34 -10.37
CA VAL A 205 -6.92 6.01 -10.56
C VAL A 205 -6.87 5.60 -12.03
N LYS A 206 -7.29 6.49 -12.93
CA LYS A 206 -7.25 6.23 -14.37
C LYS A 206 -5.85 5.95 -14.89
N ASN A 207 -4.85 6.78 -14.54
CA ASN A 207 -3.47 6.59 -15.01
C ASN A 207 -2.87 5.27 -14.48
N GLN A 208 -3.20 4.89 -13.24
CA GLN A 208 -2.78 3.62 -12.65
C GLN A 208 -3.45 2.43 -13.37
N GLU A 209 -4.75 2.48 -13.57
CA GLU A 209 -5.49 1.42 -14.28
C GLU A 209 -5.02 1.27 -15.73
N ASP A 210 -4.80 2.37 -16.43
CA ASP A 210 -4.30 2.36 -17.80
C ASP A 210 -2.90 1.73 -17.87
N PHE A 211 -2.04 1.98 -16.90
CA PHE A 211 -0.73 1.34 -16.80
C PHE A 211 -0.82 -0.16 -16.46
N VAL A 212 -1.61 -0.52 -15.47
CA VAL A 212 -1.80 -1.94 -15.07
C VAL A 212 -2.38 -2.76 -16.23
N ASN A 213 -3.31 -2.18 -16.99
CA ASN A 213 -3.95 -2.84 -18.14
C ASN A 213 -3.18 -2.69 -19.48
N ASN A 214 -1.92 -2.27 -19.45
CA ASN A 214 -1.06 -2.08 -20.64
C ASN A 214 -1.61 -1.10 -21.69
N LYS A 215 -2.50 -0.18 -21.29
CA LYS A 215 -2.96 0.91 -22.17
C LYS A 215 -1.97 2.08 -22.20
N VAL A 216 -1.14 2.18 -21.17
CA VAL A 216 -0.05 3.15 -21.05
C VAL A 216 1.21 2.39 -20.71
N ARG A 217 2.30 2.66 -21.42
CA ARG A 217 3.56 1.93 -21.25
C ARG A 217 4.48 2.52 -20.19
N ILE A 218 4.44 3.83 -19.99
CA ILE A 218 5.39 4.52 -19.13
C ILE A 218 4.67 5.34 -18.07
N ILE A 219 5.02 5.11 -16.80
CA ILE A 219 4.63 5.99 -15.69
C ILE A 219 5.84 6.79 -15.22
N VAL A 220 5.70 8.11 -15.18
CA VAL A 220 6.68 9.01 -14.55
C VAL A 220 6.10 9.46 -13.20
N ALA A 221 6.70 9.01 -12.11
CA ALA A 221 6.09 9.09 -10.79
C ALA A 221 7.00 9.67 -9.71
N THR A 222 6.38 10.21 -8.67
CA THR A 222 7.03 10.37 -7.36
C THR A 222 6.87 9.08 -6.54
N SER A 223 7.41 9.05 -5.31
CA SER A 223 7.24 7.91 -4.37
C SER A 223 5.78 7.57 -4.05
N ALA A 224 4.82 8.41 -4.46
CA ALA A 224 3.39 8.15 -4.32
C ALA A 224 2.88 6.97 -5.20
N PHE A 225 3.64 6.54 -6.20
CA PHE A 225 3.34 5.41 -7.05
C PHE A 225 4.11 4.16 -6.57
N GLY A 226 3.48 3.01 -6.58
CA GLY A 226 4.13 1.72 -6.27
C GLY A 226 3.50 0.97 -5.11
N MET A 227 3.02 1.67 -4.07
CA MET A 227 2.26 1.00 -3.01
C MET A 227 0.94 0.45 -3.57
N GLY A 228 0.74 -0.86 -3.46
CA GLY A 228 -0.47 -1.53 -3.94
C GLY A 228 -0.60 -1.69 -5.46
N VAL A 229 0.44 -1.44 -6.24
CA VAL A 229 0.45 -1.70 -7.69
C VAL A 229 0.98 -3.10 -7.95
N ASP A 230 0.08 -4.00 -8.33
CA ASP A 230 0.43 -5.37 -8.73
C ASP A 230 0.54 -5.44 -10.26
N LYS A 231 1.78 -5.36 -10.77
CA LYS A 231 2.11 -5.47 -12.19
C LYS A 231 3.43 -6.23 -12.36
N SER A 232 3.33 -7.46 -12.83
CA SER A 232 4.44 -8.42 -12.88
C SER A 232 5.37 -8.25 -14.09
N ASP A 233 4.96 -7.49 -15.11
CA ASP A 233 5.68 -7.34 -16.39
C ASP A 233 6.46 -6.01 -16.50
N VAL A 234 6.67 -5.30 -15.40
CA VAL A 234 7.53 -4.10 -15.38
C VAL A 234 8.98 -4.51 -15.61
N GLY A 235 9.59 -4.01 -16.67
CA GLY A 235 10.94 -4.40 -17.10
C GLY A 235 12.00 -3.28 -16.98
N LEU A 236 11.61 -2.04 -16.65
CA LEU A 236 12.51 -0.91 -16.45
C LEU A 236 11.96 0.06 -15.42
#